data_3cabb9b4565ba613f9817b2e8e8d5868
#
_entry.id   3cabb9b4565ba613f9817b2e8e8d5868
#
_cell.length_a   1.000
_cell.length_b   1.000
_cell.length_c   1.000
_cell.angle_alpha   90.00
_cell.angle_beta   90.00
_cell.angle_gamma   90.00
#
_symmetry.space_group_name_H-M   'P 1'
#
loop_
_entity.id
_entity.type
_entity.pdbx_description
1 polymer ?
#
loop_
_entity_poly.entity_id
_entity_poly.type
_entity_poly.pdbx_seq_one_letter_code
_entity_poly.pdbx_strand_id
1 'polypeptide(L)'
;MPSATAELISLPPELESARAVALSTNLPYAGGVTPAVAWRLFEAGEAQLVDVRTAEERKFVGHVPGSVHVAWATGTSMTRNPRFARELEAKVGGREAVVLLLCRSGKRSALAAEVAAKAGLTRVFNVLEGFEGEIDGQQHRGGGDGWRFHNLPWVQD
;
A
#
# COMPACT_ATOMS: atom_id res chain seq x y z
N MET A 1 8.13 10.22 -28.61
CA MET A 1 6.86 10.82 -28.23
C MET A 1 6.68 10.83 -26.72
N PRO A 2 7.35 11.72 -26.06
CA PRO A 2 7.21 11.76 -24.60
C PRO A 2 5.80 12.05 -24.15
N SER A 3 5.06 12.86 -24.89
CA SER A 3 3.70 13.23 -24.47
C SER A 3 2.77 12.02 -24.44
N ALA A 4 2.87 11.15 -25.43
CA ALA A 4 2.02 9.95 -25.45
C ALA A 4 2.37 9.04 -24.26
N THR A 5 3.65 8.90 -23.96
CA THR A 5 4.07 8.10 -22.82
C THR A 5 3.57 8.72 -21.51
N ALA A 6 3.67 10.04 -21.38
CA ALA A 6 3.19 10.73 -20.19
C ALA A 6 1.69 10.52 -19.99
N GLU A 7 0.92 10.54 -21.07
CA GLU A 7 -0.51 10.31 -20.99
C GLU A 7 -0.82 8.88 -20.52
N LEU A 8 -0.06 7.90 -21.01
CA LEU A 8 -0.29 6.52 -20.65
C LEU A 8 -0.02 6.25 -19.16
N ILE A 9 0.78 7.09 -18.52
CA ILE A 9 1.11 6.94 -17.12
C ILE A 9 0.38 7.94 -16.22
N SER A 10 -0.71 8.52 -16.73
CA SER A 10 -1.58 9.39 -15.92
C SER A 10 -2.17 8.62 -14.76
N LEU A 11 -2.28 9.28 -13.61
CA LEU A 11 -2.87 8.67 -12.44
C LEU A 11 -4.38 8.81 -12.45
N PRO A 12 -5.11 7.86 -11.86
CA PRO A 12 -6.53 8.05 -11.59
C PRO A 12 -6.77 9.32 -10.76
N PRO A 13 -7.96 9.94 -10.87
CA PRO A 13 -8.23 11.20 -10.15
C PRO A 13 -8.00 11.13 -8.65
N GLU A 14 -8.36 10.01 -8.02
CA GLU A 14 -8.16 9.85 -6.58
C GLU A 14 -6.68 9.88 -6.21
N LEU A 15 -5.83 9.32 -7.05
CA LEU A 15 -4.39 9.32 -6.80
C LEU A 15 -3.77 10.67 -7.13
N GLU A 16 -4.29 11.37 -8.12
CA GLU A 16 -3.86 12.75 -8.40
C GLU A 16 -4.17 13.64 -7.20
N SER A 17 -5.37 13.48 -6.61
CA SER A 17 -5.74 14.24 -5.42
C SER A 17 -4.84 13.90 -4.23
N ALA A 18 -4.56 12.61 -4.03
CA ALA A 18 -3.68 12.17 -2.96
C ALA A 18 -2.28 12.75 -3.12
N ARG A 19 -1.80 12.78 -4.36
CA ARG A 19 -0.48 13.33 -4.68
C ARG A 19 -0.42 14.83 -4.40
N ALA A 20 -1.47 15.56 -4.75
CA ALA A 20 -1.54 16.99 -4.48
C ALA A 20 -1.46 17.28 -2.98
N VAL A 21 -2.18 16.50 -2.17
CA VAL A 21 -2.13 16.62 -0.71
C VAL A 21 -0.72 16.30 -0.21
N ALA A 22 -0.10 15.25 -0.73
CA ALA A 22 1.25 14.86 -0.32
C ALA A 22 2.26 15.98 -0.60
N LEU A 23 2.15 16.60 -1.78
CA LEU A 23 3.04 17.70 -2.14
C LEU A 23 2.82 18.90 -1.23
N SER A 24 1.58 19.23 -0.93
CA SER A 24 1.27 20.39 -0.09
C SER A 24 1.68 20.19 1.38
N THR A 25 1.76 18.92 1.83
CA THR A 25 2.14 18.61 3.22
C THR A 25 3.56 18.08 3.33
N ASN A 26 4.31 18.08 2.24
CA ASN A 26 5.70 17.62 2.20
C ASN A 26 5.87 16.16 2.63
N LEU A 27 4.96 15.28 2.21
CA LEU A 27 5.13 13.86 2.46
C LEU A 27 6.30 13.32 1.63
N PRO A 28 7.09 12.40 2.19
CA PRO A 28 8.24 11.84 1.49
C PRO A 28 7.88 10.72 0.50
N TYR A 29 6.61 10.56 0.16
CA TYR A 29 6.12 9.57 -0.82
C TYR A 29 4.89 10.14 -1.52
N ALA A 30 4.35 9.37 -2.48
CA ALA A 30 3.35 9.88 -3.42
C ALA A 30 2.03 10.31 -2.78
N GLY A 31 1.64 9.69 -1.67
CA GLY A 31 0.40 10.06 -0.98
C GLY A 31 -0.28 8.87 -0.35
N GLY A 32 -1.45 9.10 0.27
CA GLY A 32 -2.23 8.06 0.93
C GLY A 32 -3.67 8.05 0.46
N VAL A 33 -4.30 6.88 0.49
CA VAL A 33 -5.70 6.71 0.13
C VAL A 33 -6.40 5.86 1.17
N THR A 34 -7.72 6.02 1.26
CA THR A 34 -8.54 5.21 2.17
C THR A 34 -8.64 3.78 1.66
N PRO A 35 -8.99 2.83 2.53
CA PRO A 35 -9.20 1.44 2.07
C PRO A 35 -10.26 1.33 0.97
N ALA A 36 -11.35 2.09 1.05
CA ALA A 36 -12.41 2.03 0.05
C ALA A 36 -11.90 2.47 -1.32
N VAL A 37 -11.12 3.56 -1.38
CA VAL A 37 -10.54 4.03 -2.63
C VAL A 37 -9.52 3.01 -3.14
N ALA A 38 -8.70 2.46 -2.26
CA ALA A 38 -7.71 1.45 -2.65
C ALA A 38 -8.38 0.23 -3.28
N TRP A 39 -9.46 -0.26 -2.66
CA TRP A 39 -10.18 -1.40 -3.21
C TRP A 39 -10.76 -1.07 -4.60
N ARG A 40 -11.39 0.11 -4.74
CA ARG A 40 -11.96 0.50 -6.02
C ARG A 40 -10.91 0.50 -7.13
N LEU A 41 -9.73 1.08 -6.86
CA LEU A 41 -8.66 1.16 -7.86
C LEU A 41 -8.09 -0.21 -8.18
N PHE A 42 -7.92 -1.05 -7.17
CA PHE A 42 -7.39 -2.39 -7.34
C PHE A 42 -8.38 -3.26 -8.13
N GLU A 43 -9.66 -3.22 -7.76
CA GLU A 43 -10.70 -3.99 -8.45
C GLU A 43 -10.81 -3.57 -9.91
N ALA A 44 -10.68 -2.29 -10.19
CA ALA A 44 -10.79 -1.76 -11.55
C ALA A 44 -9.53 -2.01 -12.39
N GLY A 45 -8.47 -2.57 -11.79
CA GLY A 45 -7.22 -2.80 -12.50
C GLY A 45 -6.40 -1.54 -12.72
N GLU A 46 -6.72 -0.45 -12.01
CA GLU A 46 -6.02 0.82 -12.17
C GLU A 46 -4.79 0.93 -11.27
N ALA A 47 -4.65 0.04 -10.30
CA ALA A 47 -3.50 0.01 -9.40
C ALA A 47 -3.30 -1.41 -8.90
N GLN A 48 -2.07 -1.72 -8.54
CA GLN A 48 -1.74 -3.01 -7.92
C GLN A 48 -1.77 -2.83 -6.40
N LEU A 49 -2.22 -3.86 -5.69
CA LEU A 49 -2.24 -3.86 -4.24
C LEU A 49 -1.13 -4.77 -3.74
N VAL A 50 -0.22 -4.23 -2.94
CA VAL A 50 0.93 -4.96 -2.42
C VAL A 50 0.85 -4.96 -0.90
N ASP A 51 0.81 -6.17 -0.33
CA ASP A 51 0.79 -6.38 1.10
C ASP A 51 2.24 -6.43 1.59
N VAL A 52 2.60 -5.53 2.50
CA VAL A 52 3.97 -5.45 3.01
C VAL A 52 4.11 -6.08 4.39
N ARG A 53 3.05 -6.74 4.88
CA ARG A 53 3.08 -7.43 6.17
C ARG A 53 3.93 -8.70 6.08
N THR A 54 4.09 -9.37 7.22
CA THR A 54 4.79 -10.66 7.26
C THR A 54 3.91 -11.75 6.63
N ALA A 55 4.56 -12.85 6.21
CA ALA A 55 3.83 -14.00 5.71
C ALA A 55 2.89 -14.57 6.77
N GLU A 56 3.30 -14.54 8.03
CA GLU A 56 2.49 -15.02 9.15
C GLU A 56 1.20 -14.21 9.29
N GLU A 57 1.29 -12.89 9.17
CA GLU A 57 0.09 -12.04 9.23
C GLU A 57 -0.88 -12.39 8.11
N ARG A 58 -0.36 -12.59 6.89
CA ARG A 58 -1.23 -12.95 5.76
C ARG A 58 -1.94 -14.27 6.01
N LYS A 59 -1.22 -15.24 6.57
CA LYS A 59 -1.77 -16.57 6.78
C LYS A 59 -2.76 -16.60 7.94
N PHE A 60 -2.38 -16.02 9.09
CA PHE A 60 -3.16 -16.20 10.31
C PHE A 60 -4.17 -15.11 10.58
N VAL A 61 -3.96 -13.91 10.06
CA VAL A 61 -4.91 -12.79 10.25
C VAL A 61 -5.83 -12.66 9.04
N GLY A 62 -5.35 -12.98 7.86
CA GLY A 62 -6.10 -12.87 6.63
C GLY A 62 -5.39 -11.97 5.63
N HIS A 63 -5.89 -11.97 4.40
CA HIS A 63 -5.29 -11.16 3.33
C HIS A 63 -6.33 -10.80 2.27
N VAL A 64 -5.98 -9.84 1.42
CA VAL A 64 -6.86 -9.45 0.32
C VAL A 64 -6.58 -10.36 -0.89
N PRO A 65 -7.61 -11.03 -1.44
CA PRO A 65 -7.40 -11.90 -2.61
C PRO A 65 -6.79 -11.12 -3.77
N GLY A 66 -5.79 -11.71 -4.40
CA GLY A 66 -5.10 -11.09 -5.54
C GLY A 66 -4.02 -10.08 -5.17
N SER A 67 -3.86 -9.76 -3.90
CA SER A 67 -2.78 -8.86 -3.50
C SER A 67 -1.42 -9.55 -3.61
N VAL A 68 -0.42 -8.78 -4.04
CA VAL A 68 0.97 -9.25 -4.15
C VAL A 68 1.63 -9.12 -2.78
N HIS A 69 2.54 -10.02 -2.45
CA HIS A 69 3.24 -9.96 -1.16
C HIS A 69 4.70 -9.59 -1.36
N VAL A 70 5.12 -8.49 -0.75
CA VAL A 70 6.53 -8.12 -0.62
C VAL A 70 6.73 -7.63 0.81
N ALA A 71 7.38 -8.43 1.64
CA ALA A 71 7.50 -8.12 3.07
C ALA A 71 8.42 -6.91 3.31
N TRP A 72 7.95 -5.95 4.10
CA TRP A 72 8.78 -4.84 4.58
C TRP A 72 9.75 -5.32 5.66
N ALA A 73 9.28 -6.21 6.51
CA ALA A 73 10.07 -6.81 7.58
C ALA A 73 9.58 -8.24 7.78
N THR A 74 10.42 -9.08 8.38
CA THR A 74 10.09 -10.49 8.56
C THR A 74 10.35 -10.93 10.01
N GLY A 75 9.70 -12.02 10.39
CA GLY A 75 9.84 -12.61 11.72
C GLY A 75 9.11 -11.83 12.79
N THR A 76 9.10 -12.37 14.01
CA THR A 76 8.43 -11.72 15.13
C THR A 76 9.19 -10.51 15.64
N SER A 77 10.49 -10.43 15.38
CA SER A 77 11.32 -9.29 15.75
C SER A 77 11.29 -8.18 14.69
N MET A 78 10.54 -8.36 13.62
CA MET A 78 10.38 -7.36 12.55
C MET A 78 11.72 -6.91 11.98
N THR A 79 12.52 -7.86 11.54
CA THR A 79 13.78 -7.57 10.89
C THR A 79 13.53 -6.99 9.51
N ARG A 80 14.03 -5.76 9.26
CA ARG A 80 13.84 -5.06 8.01
C ARG A 80 14.36 -5.86 6.82
N ASN A 81 13.61 -5.83 5.72
CA ASN A 81 14.02 -6.43 4.46
C ASN A 81 14.85 -5.40 3.67
N PRO A 82 16.17 -5.56 3.58
CA PRO A 82 17.01 -4.56 2.90
C PRO A 82 16.83 -4.52 1.40
N ARG A 83 16.14 -5.52 0.84
CA ARG A 83 15.88 -5.60 -0.60
C ARG A 83 14.47 -5.20 -0.97
N PHE A 84 13.73 -4.57 -0.03
CA PHE A 84 12.32 -4.28 -0.24
C PHE A 84 12.07 -3.56 -1.57
N ALA A 85 12.77 -2.45 -1.82
CA ALA A 85 12.53 -1.65 -3.03
C ALA A 85 12.80 -2.44 -4.30
N ARG A 86 13.86 -3.24 -4.30
CA ARG A 86 14.22 -4.07 -5.46
C ARG A 86 13.19 -5.15 -5.69
N GLU A 87 12.74 -5.81 -4.63
CA GLU A 87 11.71 -6.85 -4.74
C GLU A 87 10.39 -6.26 -5.20
N LEU A 88 10.04 -5.08 -4.66
CA LEU A 88 8.82 -4.40 -5.08
C LEU A 88 8.85 -4.09 -6.56
N GLU A 89 9.92 -3.47 -7.04
CA GLU A 89 10.04 -3.12 -8.45
C GLU A 89 9.90 -4.35 -9.35
N ALA A 90 10.54 -5.45 -8.98
CA ALA A 90 10.46 -6.68 -9.75
C ALA A 90 9.04 -7.25 -9.76
N LYS A 91 8.37 -7.24 -8.62
CA LYS A 91 7.04 -7.84 -8.50
C LYS A 91 5.97 -7.03 -9.22
N VAL A 92 6.10 -5.72 -9.26
CA VAL A 92 5.08 -4.87 -9.88
C VAL A 92 5.37 -4.54 -11.34
N GLY A 93 6.54 -4.91 -11.85
CA GLY A 93 6.84 -4.79 -13.27
C GLY A 93 7.53 -3.50 -13.67
N GLY A 94 8.15 -2.79 -12.73
CA GLY A 94 8.96 -1.61 -13.04
C GLY A 94 8.61 -0.40 -12.19
N ARG A 95 9.38 0.66 -12.38
CA ARG A 95 9.28 1.87 -11.55
C ARG A 95 8.04 2.72 -11.84
N GLU A 96 7.42 2.52 -12.99
CA GLU A 96 6.26 3.32 -13.39
C GLU A 96 4.95 2.73 -12.90
N ALA A 97 4.97 1.56 -12.28
CA ALA A 97 3.76 0.90 -11.83
C ALA A 97 3.04 1.73 -10.76
N VAL A 98 1.71 1.73 -10.83
CA VAL A 98 0.87 2.38 -9.82
C VAL A 98 0.59 1.35 -8.74
N VAL A 99 1.03 1.62 -7.52
CA VAL A 99 1.06 0.64 -6.45
C VAL A 99 0.46 1.22 -5.18
N LEU A 100 -0.34 0.40 -4.50
CA LEU A 100 -0.92 0.73 -3.21
C LEU A 100 -0.35 -0.26 -2.19
N LEU A 101 0.30 0.27 -1.16
CA LEU A 101 0.95 -0.56 -0.13
C LEU A 101 0.04 -0.70 1.08
N LEU A 102 -0.18 -1.94 1.53
CA LEU A 102 -1.07 -2.27 2.63
C LEU A 102 -0.27 -2.94 3.76
N CYS A 103 -0.42 -2.44 4.98
CA CYS A 103 0.13 -3.10 6.16
C CYS A 103 -0.96 -3.24 7.22
N ARG A 104 -0.59 -3.40 8.50
CA ARG A 104 -1.58 -3.63 9.55
C ARG A 104 -2.39 -2.37 9.87
N SER A 105 -1.73 -1.23 10.01
CA SER A 105 -2.38 0.02 10.43
C SER A 105 -1.96 1.25 9.62
N GLY A 106 -1.13 1.05 8.58
CA GLY A 106 -0.68 2.14 7.73
C GLY A 106 0.71 2.68 8.04
N LYS A 107 1.36 2.19 9.12
CA LYS A 107 2.66 2.73 9.54
C LYS A 107 3.84 2.11 8.78
N ARG A 108 3.89 0.79 8.69
CA ARG A 108 4.95 0.12 7.95
C ARG A 108 4.89 0.46 6.47
N SER A 109 3.68 0.53 5.92
CA SER A 109 3.49 0.84 4.51
C SER A 109 3.89 2.28 4.19
N ALA A 110 3.72 3.21 5.14
CA ALA A 110 4.20 4.58 4.95
C ALA A 110 5.73 4.61 4.84
N LEU A 111 6.42 3.89 5.73
CA LEU A 111 7.88 3.81 5.66
C LEU A 111 8.33 3.11 4.38
N ALA A 112 7.62 2.06 3.98
CA ALA A 112 7.92 1.34 2.76
C ALA A 112 7.72 2.22 1.53
N ALA A 113 6.67 3.04 1.52
CA ALA A 113 6.41 3.97 0.42
C ALA A 113 7.53 5.02 0.32
N GLU A 114 8.04 5.46 1.45
CA GLU A 114 9.15 6.41 1.47
C GLU A 114 10.42 5.80 0.85
N VAL A 115 10.74 4.56 1.23
CA VAL A 115 11.91 3.86 0.67
C VAL A 115 11.72 3.65 -0.83
N ALA A 116 10.51 3.29 -1.24
CA ALA A 116 10.21 3.10 -2.66
C ALA A 116 10.41 4.40 -3.45
N ALA A 117 9.93 5.52 -2.89
CA ALA A 117 10.08 6.82 -3.54
C ALA A 117 11.55 7.18 -3.72
N LYS A 118 12.37 6.95 -2.69
CA LYS A 118 13.81 7.22 -2.77
C LYS A 118 14.51 6.34 -3.81
N ALA A 119 13.94 5.17 -4.09
CA ALA A 119 14.49 4.25 -5.08
C ALA A 119 13.97 4.53 -6.49
N GLY A 120 13.15 5.57 -6.67
CA GLY A 120 12.64 5.95 -7.98
C GLY A 120 11.27 5.43 -8.34
N LEU A 121 10.59 4.75 -7.41
CA LEU A 121 9.21 4.32 -7.62
C LEU A 121 8.29 5.44 -7.13
N THR A 122 7.90 6.32 -8.05
CA THR A 122 7.23 7.57 -7.71
C THR A 122 5.71 7.48 -7.67
N ARG A 123 5.15 6.29 -7.98
CA ARG A 123 3.71 6.08 -8.01
C ARG A 123 3.28 5.05 -6.97
N VAL A 124 3.94 5.04 -5.83
CA VAL A 124 3.67 4.12 -4.73
C VAL A 124 2.96 4.89 -3.62
N PHE A 125 1.74 4.49 -3.32
CA PHE A 125 0.85 5.16 -2.37
C PHE A 125 0.62 4.28 -1.15
N ASN A 126 0.30 4.91 -0.03
CA ASN A 126 0.03 4.21 1.22
C ASN A 126 -1.48 4.00 1.37
N VAL A 127 -1.90 2.79 1.72
CA VAL A 127 -3.29 2.54 2.11
C VAL A 127 -3.41 2.92 3.59
N LEU A 128 -4.14 3.99 3.85
CA LEU A 128 -4.37 4.48 5.20
C LEU A 128 -5.19 3.46 5.99
N GLU A 129 -5.05 3.45 7.32
CA GLU A 129 -5.75 2.55 8.24
C GLU A 129 -5.28 1.10 8.19
N GLY A 130 -4.72 0.65 7.07
CA GLY A 130 -4.21 -0.70 6.93
C GLY A 130 -5.30 -1.78 6.93
N PHE A 131 -4.87 -3.03 7.09
CA PHE A 131 -5.76 -4.18 7.03
C PHE A 131 -6.59 -4.33 8.30
N GLU A 132 -5.98 -4.09 9.46
CA GLU A 132 -6.64 -4.28 10.76
C GLU A 132 -7.06 -2.97 11.43
N GLY A 133 -6.49 -1.85 11.03
CA GLY A 133 -6.80 -0.55 11.62
C GLY A 133 -5.92 -0.21 12.81
N GLU A 134 -6.16 0.95 13.38
CA GLU A 134 -5.47 1.42 14.56
C GLU A 134 -5.95 0.67 15.79
N ILE A 135 -5.08 0.56 16.79
CA ILE A 135 -5.46 0.00 18.07
C ILE A 135 -6.27 1.05 18.85
N ASP A 136 -7.40 0.63 19.42
CA ASP A 136 -8.27 1.55 20.16
C ASP A 136 -7.88 1.63 21.64
N GLY A 137 -8.65 2.40 22.41
CA GLY A 137 -8.38 2.59 23.83
C GLY A 137 -8.55 1.34 24.69
N GLN A 138 -9.16 0.30 24.12
CA GLN A 138 -9.34 -0.99 24.80
C GLN A 138 -8.33 -2.02 24.29
N GLN A 139 -7.33 -1.57 23.51
CA GLN A 139 -6.30 -2.41 22.92
C GLN A 139 -6.85 -3.41 21.90
N HIS A 140 -7.88 -3.00 21.16
CA HIS A 140 -8.46 -3.80 20.08
C HIS A 140 -8.26 -3.12 18.73
N ARG A 141 -8.13 -3.92 17.69
CA ARG A 141 -8.10 -3.44 16.30
C ARG A 141 -9.38 -3.85 15.60
N GLY A 142 -9.72 -3.11 14.54
CA GLY A 142 -10.86 -3.45 13.69
C GLY A 142 -12.19 -2.97 14.22
N GLY A 143 -12.21 -2.19 15.28
CA GLY A 143 -13.45 -1.67 15.84
C GLY A 143 -13.83 -0.29 15.36
N GLY A 144 -12.91 0.43 14.70
CA GLY A 144 -13.17 1.80 14.27
C GLY A 144 -12.65 2.13 12.88
N ASP A 145 -11.67 1.37 12.37
CA ASP A 145 -11.12 1.60 11.06
C ASP A 145 -10.40 0.35 10.57
N GLY A 146 -9.88 0.39 9.33
CA GLY A 146 -9.16 -0.70 8.71
C GLY A 146 -9.96 -1.37 7.60
N TRP A 147 -9.24 -2.07 6.72
CA TRP A 147 -9.81 -2.75 5.57
C TRP A 147 -10.99 -3.65 5.96
N ARG A 148 -10.79 -4.46 6.99
CA ARG A 148 -11.82 -5.40 7.44
C ARG A 148 -13.00 -4.69 8.09
N PHE A 149 -12.74 -3.59 8.81
CA PHE A 149 -13.81 -2.80 9.43
C PHE A 149 -14.79 -2.26 8.38
N HIS A 150 -14.28 -1.90 7.21
CA HIS A 150 -15.10 -1.37 6.12
C HIS A 150 -15.75 -2.45 5.27
N ASN A 151 -15.67 -3.70 5.68
CA ASN A 151 -16.28 -4.84 4.98
C ASN A 151 -15.76 -5.03 3.56
N LEU A 152 -14.53 -4.67 3.31
CA LEU A 152 -13.91 -4.89 2.02
C LEU A 152 -13.46 -6.36 1.92
N PRO A 153 -13.34 -6.91 0.70
CA PRO A 153 -13.06 -8.34 0.55
C PRO A 153 -11.75 -8.78 1.18
N TRP A 154 -11.80 -9.86 1.92
CA TRP A 154 -10.61 -10.50 2.47
C TRP A 154 -10.91 -11.97 2.75
N VAL A 155 -9.87 -12.77 2.81
CA VAL A 155 -9.98 -14.21 3.09
C VAL A 155 -8.94 -14.60 4.13
N GLN A 156 -9.14 -15.75 4.72
CA GLN A 156 -8.25 -16.34 5.71
C GLN A 156 -8.00 -17.79 5.34
N ASP A 157 -6.75 -18.24 5.48
CA ASP A 157 -6.39 -19.63 5.16
C ASP A 157 -6.86 -20.62 6.23
#